data_4f1819cebea9f63e31e015668353625f
#
_entry.id   4f1819cebea9f63e31e015668353625f
#
_cell.length_a   1.000
_cell.length_b   1.000
_cell.length_c   1.000
_cell.angle_alpha   90.00
_cell.angle_beta   90.00
_cell.angle_gamma   90.00
#
_symmetry.space_group_name_H-M   'P 1'
#
loop_
_entity.id
_entity.type
_entity.pdbx_description
1 polymer ?
#
loop_
_entity_poly.entity_id
_entity_poly.type
_entity_poly.pdbx_seq_one_letter_code
_entity_poly.pdbx_strand_id
1 'polypeptide(L)'
;MSFSIGQFIPLIILTGAFPIPTIFALIIFFKKKKREKLIFKNELKKFLWVNYSLEGRVKREDYWYYGWGLFWTMYAIIFLFAGIFAAIFYYTIGKYYASNTIVQIIGGIYTALGLTLIYVSYGMKFLSNKIKRLHDNNKSGWFLLWTLVPILGQLFGLYIFITNWFLRGTIGSNDFGDDPVKKDIVPVITIKDAARTFGLLLIVGALIAVYVFFVTLIT
;
A
#
# COMPACT_ATOMS: atom_id res chain seq x y z
N MET A 1 -9.43 -26.58 23.07
CA MET A 1 -9.77 -25.29 22.46
C MET A 1 -10.44 -25.58 21.12
N SER A 2 -11.74 -25.38 21.02
CA SER A 2 -12.46 -25.49 19.74
C SER A 2 -12.28 -24.20 18.97
N PHE A 3 -11.50 -24.23 17.90
CA PHE A 3 -11.40 -23.11 16.98
C PHE A 3 -12.71 -23.00 16.20
N SER A 4 -13.43 -21.90 16.35
CA SER A 4 -14.64 -21.65 15.56
C SER A 4 -14.25 -21.17 14.15
N ILE A 5 -14.95 -21.66 13.13
CA ILE A 5 -14.78 -21.26 11.72
C ILE A 5 -14.86 -19.72 11.55
N GLY A 6 -15.63 -19.04 12.41
CA GLY A 6 -15.76 -17.58 12.40
C GLY A 6 -14.45 -16.81 12.62
N GLN A 7 -13.46 -17.41 13.27
CA GLN A 7 -12.15 -16.79 13.46
C GLN A 7 -11.29 -16.76 12.19
N PHE A 8 -11.62 -17.61 11.21
CA PHE A 8 -10.91 -17.68 9.93
C PHE A 8 -11.56 -16.83 8.81
N ILE A 9 -12.79 -16.34 9.03
CA ILE A 9 -13.49 -15.52 8.04
C ILE A 9 -12.68 -14.28 7.63
N PRO A 10 -12.08 -13.48 8.55
CA PRO A 10 -11.25 -12.36 8.16
C PRO A 10 -10.02 -12.77 7.35
N LEU A 11 -9.42 -13.92 7.68
CA LEU A 11 -8.26 -14.46 6.97
C LEU A 11 -8.64 -14.92 5.56
N ILE A 12 -9.81 -15.56 5.39
CA ILE A 12 -10.33 -16.01 4.11
C ILE A 12 -10.68 -14.82 3.22
N ILE A 13 -11.28 -13.77 3.78
CA ILE A 13 -11.58 -12.54 3.05
C ILE A 13 -10.28 -11.85 2.63
N LEU A 14 -9.31 -11.76 3.52
CA LEU A 14 -8.00 -11.18 3.23
C LEU A 14 -7.28 -11.95 2.12
N THR A 15 -7.23 -13.28 2.20
CA THR A 15 -6.59 -14.15 1.20
C THR A 15 -7.37 -14.17 -0.12
N GLY A 16 -8.69 -14.10 -0.10
CA GLY A 16 -9.54 -14.02 -1.29
C GLY A 16 -9.38 -12.72 -2.08
N ALA A 17 -9.00 -11.61 -1.43
CA ALA A 17 -8.74 -10.35 -2.10
C ALA A 17 -7.38 -10.28 -2.82
N PHE A 18 -6.42 -11.13 -2.47
CA PHE A 18 -5.06 -11.14 -3.04
C PHE A 18 -4.97 -11.64 -4.51
N PRO A 19 -5.71 -12.66 -4.96
CA PRO A 19 -5.57 -13.17 -6.31
C PRO A 19 -5.91 -12.15 -7.39
N ILE A 20 -6.92 -11.33 -7.18
CA ILE A 20 -7.39 -10.38 -8.19
C ILE A 20 -6.31 -9.35 -8.57
N PRO A 21 -5.72 -8.58 -7.64
CA PRO A 21 -4.63 -7.66 -7.96
C PRO A 21 -3.41 -8.36 -8.55
N THR A 22 -3.09 -9.58 -8.09
CA THR A 22 -1.97 -10.37 -8.60
C THR A 22 -2.20 -10.81 -10.05
N ILE A 23 -3.40 -11.28 -10.40
CA ILE A 23 -3.76 -11.64 -11.77
C ILE A 23 -3.67 -10.41 -12.69
N PHE A 24 -4.19 -9.26 -12.25
CA PHE A 24 -4.05 -8.00 -12.99
C PHE A 24 -2.60 -7.61 -13.21
N ALA A 25 -1.75 -7.73 -12.18
CA ALA A 25 -0.32 -7.45 -12.30
C ALA A 25 0.35 -8.36 -13.31
N LEU A 26 0.05 -9.65 -13.29
CA LEU A 26 0.59 -10.62 -14.25
C LEU A 26 0.14 -10.30 -15.68
N ILE A 27 -1.13 -9.99 -15.90
CA ILE A 27 -1.65 -9.61 -17.21
C ILE A 27 -0.91 -8.36 -17.74
N ILE A 28 -0.74 -7.34 -16.90
CA ILE A 28 -0.03 -6.11 -17.28
C ILE A 28 1.45 -6.40 -17.50
N PHE A 29 2.08 -7.23 -16.66
CA PHE A 29 3.47 -7.65 -16.81
C PHE A 29 3.72 -8.33 -18.16
N PHE A 30 2.91 -9.32 -18.53
CA PHE A 30 3.05 -10.01 -19.82
C PHE A 30 2.82 -9.08 -21.01
N LYS A 31 1.83 -8.16 -20.93
CA LYS A 31 1.62 -7.12 -21.94
C LYS A 31 2.85 -6.20 -22.06
N LYS A 32 3.42 -5.78 -20.95
CA LYS A 32 4.58 -4.90 -20.89
C LYS A 32 5.84 -5.60 -21.41
N LYS A 33 6.08 -6.85 -20.98
CA LYS A 33 7.20 -7.68 -21.43
C LYS A 33 7.21 -7.86 -22.96
N LYS A 34 6.03 -7.97 -23.57
CA LYS A 34 5.88 -8.08 -25.04
C LYS A 34 6.21 -6.77 -25.77
N ARG A 35 5.98 -5.60 -25.14
CA ARG A 35 6.20 -4.27 -25.73
C ARG A 35 7.59 -3.71 -25.51
N GLU A 36 8.21 -4.00 -24.37
CA GLU A 36 9.43 -3.34 -23.91
C GLU A 36 10.43 -4.37 -23.34
N LYS A 37 11.73 -4.14 -23.59
CA LYS A 37 12.79 -4.87 -22.85
C LYS A 37 12.78 -4.37 -21.40
N LEU A 38 12.23 -5.15 -20.48
CA LEU A 38 12.18 -4.82 -19.06
C LEU A 38 13.59 -4.93 -18.46
N ILE A 39 14.11 -3.82 -17.99
CA ILE A 39 15.35 -3.78 -17.20
C ILE A 39 14.94 -3.76 -15.74
N PHE A 40 15.23 -4.84 -15.01
CA PHE A 40 14.85 -5.00 -13.59
C PHE A 40 15.15 -3.78 -12.72
N LYS A 41 16.31 -3.14 -12.93
CA LYS A 41 16.71 -1.93 -12.18
C LYS A 41 15.74 -0.75 -12.38
N ASN A 42 15.22 -0.58 -13.59
CA ASN A 42 14.27 0.51 -13.90
C ASN A 42 12.88 0.19 -13.35
N GLU A 43 12.46 -1.06 -13.41
CA GLU A 43 11.19 -1.53 -12.83
C GLU A 43 11.20 -1.36 -11.31
N LEU A 44 12.30 -1.73 -10.64
CA LEU A 44 12.45 -1.53 -9.20
C LEU A 44 12.42 -0.05 -8.82
N LYS A 45 13.14 0.82 -9.55
CA LYS A 45 13.11 2.28 -9.31
C LYS A 45 11.69 2.83 -9.45
N LYS A 46 10.99 2.42 -10.50
CA LYS A 46 9.61 2.85 -10.76
C LYS A 46 8.66 2.34 -9.67
N PHE A 47 8.81 1.08 -9.25
CA PHE A 47 8.05 0.53 -8.13
C PHE A 47 8.25 1.33 -6.84
N LEU A 48 9.49 1.63 -6.48
CA LEU A 48 9.80 2.42 -5.28
C LEU A 48 9.23 3.84 -5.38
N TRP A 49 9.39 4.48 -6.52
CA TRP A 49 8.84 5.81 -6.73
C TRP A 49 7.31 5.84 -6.67
N VAL A 50 6.64 4.90 -7.31
CA VAL A 50 5.17 4.83 -7.28
C VAL A 50 4.66 4.69 -5.85
N ASN A 51 5.33 3.90 -5.02
CA ASN A 51 4.83 3.54 -3.70
C ASN A 51 5.35 4.41 -2.54
N TYR A 52 6.47 5.12 -2.72
CA TYR A 52 7.14 5.80 -1.58
C TYR A 52 7.53 7.26 -1.86
N SER A 53 7.15 7.86 -2.98
CA SER A 53 7.32 9.28 -3.27
C SER A 53 5.97 9.97 -3.42
N LEU A 54 5.86 11.22 -3.00
CA LEU A 54 4.64 12.05 -3.15
C LEU A 54 4.66 12.86 -4.44
N GLU A 55 5.82 12.99 -5.09
CA GLU A 55 6.03 13.89 -6.22
C GLU A 55 5.67 13.26 -7.56
N GLY A 56 5.20 14.11 -8.49
CA GLY A 56 4.89 13.75 -9.85
C GLY A 56 3.50 13.14 -10.05
N ARG A 57 3.30 12.59 -11.22
CA ARG A 57 2.03 12.03 -11.70
C ARG A 57 2.20 10.56 -12.07
N VAL A 58 1.18 9.75 -11.83
CA VAL A 58 1.20 8.33 -12.20
C VAL A 58 0.03 8.00 -13.13
N LYS A 59 0.34 7.43 -14.30
CA LYS A 59 -0.70 6.94 -15.23
C LYS A 59 -1.47 5.76 -14.61
N ARG A 60 -2.72 5.58 -15.05
CA ARG A 60 -3.62 4.52 -14.54
C ARG A 60 -3.01 3.12 -14.62
N GLU A 61 -2.30 2.80 -15.72
CA GLU A 61 -1.64 1.50 -15.90
C GLU A 61 -0.58 1.24 -14.82
N ASP A 62 0.28 2.24 -14.53
CA ASP A 62 1.33 2.14 -13.51
C ASP A 62 0.75 2.11 -12.08
N TYR A 63 -0.32 2.85 -11.84
CA TYR A 63 -1.05 2.81 -10.58
C TYR A 63 -1.57 1.39 -10.28
N TRP A 64 -2.16 0.72 -11.27
CA TRP A 64 -2.63 -0.65 -11.11
C TRP A 64 -1.49 -1.65 -10.99
N TYR A 65 -0.45 -1.53 -11.83
CA TYR A 65 0.63 -2.48 -11.87
C TYR A 65 1.56 -2.38 -10.66
N TYR A 66 2.17 -1.21 -10.44
CA TYR A 66 3.12 -1.03 -9.32
C TYR A 66 2.42 -0.78 -7.99
N GLY A 67 1.36 0.02 -8.00
CA GLY A 67 0.67 0.43 -6.79
C GLY A 67 -0.17 -0.67 -6.18
N TRP A 68 -0.78 -1.52 -6.97
CA TRP A 68 -1.64 -2.60 -6.48
C TRP A 68 -1.09 -3.98 -6.77
N GLY A 69 -0.89 -4.31 -8.04
CA GLY A 69 -0.55 -5.66 -8.44
C GLY A 69 0.77 -6.14 -7.86
N LEU A 70 1.86 -5.46 -8.21
CA LEU A 70 3.19 -5.87 -7.77
C LEU A 70 3.37 -5.77 -6.26
N PHE A 71 2.81 -4.72 -5.65
CA PHE A 71 2.83 -4.54 -4.20
C PHE A 71 2.19 -5.73 -3.47
N TRP A 72 0.96 -6.10 -3.83
CA TRP A 72 0.27 -7.21 -3.19
C TRP A 72 0.93 -8.56 -3.48
N THR A 73 1.48 -8.75 -4.68
CA THR A 73 2.23 -9.97 -5.02
C THR A 73 3.46 -10.13 -4.12
N MET A 74 4.23 -9.06 -3.90
CA MET A 74 5.38 -9.09 -3.00
C MET A 74 4.96 -9.42 -1.55
N TYR A 75 3.87 -8.81 -1.07
CA TYR A 75 3.34 -9.12 0.26
C TYR A 75 2.87 -10.57 0.39
N ALA A 76 2.17 -11.10 -0.61
CA ALA A 76 1.73 -12.49 -0.62
C ALA A 76 2.92 -13.45 -0.54
N ILE A 77 4.00 -13.17 -1.27
CA ILE A 77 5.24 -13.96 -1.21
C ILE A 77 5.86 -13.88 0.18
N ILE A 78 5.99 -12.68 0.74
CA ILE A 78 6.56 -12.47 2.09
C ILE A 78 5.75 -13.24 3.14
N PHE A 79 4.42 -13.14 3.11
CA PHE A 79 3.54 -13.86 4.04
C PHE A 79 3.63 -15.37 3.88
N LEU A 80 3.76 -15.88 2.65
CA LEU A 80 3.94 -17.30 2.39
C LEU A 80 5.23 -17.81 3.04
N PHE A 81 6.36 -17.13 2.78
CA PHE A 81 7.65 -17.50 3.38
C PHE A 81 7.67 -17.35 4.89
N ALA A 82 7.10 -16.26 5.42
CA ALA A 82 6.99 -16.05 6.86
C ALA A 82 6.12 -17.14 7.52
N GLY A 83 5.03 -17.55 6.89
CA GLY A 83 4.16 -18.62 7.38
C GLY A 83 4.87 -19.98 7.40
N ILE A 84 5.60 -20.32 6.33
CA ILE A 84 6.40 -21.55 6.26
C ILE A 84 7.48 -21.53 7.34
N PHE A 85 8.21 -20.42 7.48
CA PHE A 85 9.25 -20.27 8.50
C PHE A 85 8.67 -20.39 9.92
N ALA A 86 7.55 -19.73 10.20
CA ALA A 86 6.86 -19.81 11.49
C ALA A 86 6.40 -21.25 11.81
N ALA A 87 5.89 -21.97 10.82
CA ALA A 87 5.50 -23.37 10.98
C ALA A 87 6.71 -24.25 11.32
N ILE A 88 7.80 -24.14 10.55
CA ILE A 88 9.04 -24.89 10.81
C ILE A 88 9.56 -24.56 12.22
N PHE A 89 9.64 -23.28 12.56
CA PHE A 89 10.12 -22.83 13.86
C PHE A 89 9.26 -23.40 15.02
N TYR A 90 7.92 -23.36 14.87
CA TYR A 90 7.00 -23.90 15.86
C TYR A 90 7.20 -25.41 16.04
N TYR A 91 7.29 -26.17 14.97
CA TYR A 91 7.46 -27.64 15.07
C TYR A 91 8.83 -28.05 15.57
N THR A 92 9.89 -27.29 15.30
CA THR A 92 11.26 -27.64 15.72
C THR A 92 11.62 -27.15 17.10
N ILE A 93 11.26 -25.93 17.43
CA ILE A 93 11.71 -25.24 18.67
C ILE A 93 10.52 -24.82 19.53
N GLY A 94 9.49 -24.24 18.94
CA GLY A 94 8.39 -23.61 19.67
C GLY A 94 7.60 -24.57 20.54
N LYS A 95 7.45 -25.84 20.12
CA LYS A 95 6.78 -26.88 20.90
C LYS A 95 7.46 -27.13 22.27
N TYR A 96 8.80 -27.01 22.31
CA TYR A 96 9.59 -27.23 23.54
C TYR A 96 9.65 -25.96 24.40
N TYR A 97 9.60 -24.78 23.80
CA TYR A 97 9.77 -23.50 24.50
C TYR A 97 8.49 -22.67 24.61
N ALA A 98 7.35 -23.18 24.14
CA ALA A 98 6.08 -22.44 24.14
C ALA A 98 5.62 -21.99 25.55
N SER A 99 6.03 -22.69 26.61
CA SER A 99 5.76 -22.31 27.99
C SER A 99 6.77 -21.33 28.60
N ASN A 100 7.87 -21.03 27.89
CA ASN A 100 8.91 -20.14 28.38
C ASN A 100 8.51 -18.68 28.16
N THR A 101 8.35 -17.93 29.26
CA THR A 101 7.94 -16.51 29.24
C THR A 101 8.87 -15.64 28.40
N ILE A 102 10.18 -15.88 28.40
CA ILE A 102 11.15 -15.11 27.63
C ILE A 102 10.91 -15.31 26.13
N VAL A 103 10.67 -16.55 25.69
CA VAL A 103 10.37 -16.86 24.29
C VAL A 103 9.07 -16.19 23.84
N GLN A 104 8.05 -16.15 24.70
CA GLN A 104 6.78 -15.47 24.42
C GLN A 104 6.98 -13.95 24.28
N ILE A 105 7.77 -13.33 25.18
CA ILE A 105 8.08 -11.89 25.12
C ILE A 105 8.84 -11.55 23.82
N ILE A 106 9.89 -12.29 23.50
CA ILE A 106 10.67 -12.08 22.28
C ILE A 106 9.78 -12.25 21.04
N GLY A 107 8.96 -13.31 20.98
CA GLY A 107 8.00 -13.54 19.91
C GLY A 107 6.99 -12.40 19.76
N GLY A 108 6.48 -11.89 20.90
CA GLY A 108 5.60 -10.72 20.93
C GLY A 108 6.26 -9.46 20.36
N ILE A 109 7.51 -9.18 20.73
CA ILE A 109 8.27 -8.04 20.20
C ILE A 109 8.47 -8.15 18.68
N TYR A 110 8.92 -9.32 18.18
CA TYR A 110 9.09 -9.53 16.73
C TYR A 110 7.78 -9.39 15.97
N THR A 111 6.67 -9.90 16.51
CA THR A 111 5.34 -9.76 15.90
C THR A 111 4.92 -8.28 15.84
N ALA A 112 5.08 -7.55 16.94
CA ALA A 112 4.75 -6.12 16.99
C ALA A 112 5.58 -5.30 16.02
N LEU A 113 6.90 -5.54 15.94
CA LEU A 113 7.77 -4.87 14.96
C LEU A 113 7.36 -5.20 13.52
N GLY A 114 7.08 -6.47 13.21
CA GLY A 114 6.64 -6.91 11.89
C GLY A 114 5.33 -6.23 11.47
N LEU A 115 4.33 -6.22 12.35
CA LEU A 115 3.05 -5.55 12.09
C LEU A 115 3.23 -4.03 11.89
N THR A 116 4.10 -3.39 12.68
CA THR A 116 4.40 -1.96 12.54
C THR A 116 5.03 -1.67 11.19
N LEU A 117 6.02 -2.45 10.75
CA LEU A 117 6.66 -2.28 9.44
C LEU A 117 5.66 -2.48 8.28
N ILE A 118 4.77 -3.46 8.39
CA ILE A 118 3.71 -3.69 7.42
C ILE A 118 2.77 -2.49 7.37
N TYR A 119 2.32 -1.99 8.52
CA TYR A 119 1.41 -0.84 8.61
C TYR A 119 2.03 0.43 8.01
N VAL A 120 3.28 0.74 8.36
CA VAL A 120 4.01 1.89 7.83
C VAL A 120 4.19 1.79 6.31
N SER A 121 4.64 0.63 5.84
CA SER A 121 4.84 0.40 4.40
C SER A 121 3.53 0.53 3.61
N TYR A 122 2.44 -0.04 4.13
CA TYR A 122 1.12 0.08 3.51
C TYR A 122 0.60 1.52 3.52
N GLY A 123 0.75 2.23 4.64
CA GLY A 123 0.34 3.62 4.76
C GLY A 123 1.09 4.56 3.80
N MET A 124 2.41 4.42 3.72
CA MET A 124 3.23 5.17 2.76
C MET A 124 2.79 4.93 1.32
N LYS A 125 2.61 3.66 0.95
CA LYS A 125 2.10 3.25 -0.36
C LYS A 125 0.73 3.86 -0.65
N PHE A 126 -0.18 3.77 0.32
CA PHE A 126 -1.55 4.27 0.16
C PHE A 126 -1.55 5.77 -0.13
N LEU A 127 -0.84 6.56 0.67
CA LEU A 127 -0.73 8.02 0.50
C LEU A 127 -0.08 8.36 -0.84
N SER A 128 1.09 7.79 -1.13
CA SER A 128 1.85 8.06 -2.34
C SER A 128 1.03 7.80 -3.61
N ASN A 129 0.39 6.64 -3.69
CA ASN A 129 -0.41 6.28 -4.86
C ASN A 129 -1.63 7.17 -5.04
N LYS A 130 -2.36 7.46 -3.96
CA LYS A 130 -3.56 8.30 -4.02
C LYS A 130 -3.20 9.72 -4.41
N ILE A 131 -2.16 10.29 -3.81
CA ILE A 131 -1.71 11.64 -4.10
C ILE A 131 -1.28 11.78 -5.56
N LYS A 132 -0.43 10.88 -6.09
CA LYS A 132 0.01 10.96 -7.49
C LYS A 132 -1.12 10.77 -8.50
N ARG A 133 -2.15 9.99 -8.16
CA ARG A 133 -3.34 9.90 -9.01
C ARG A 133 -4.19 11.16 -8.94
N LEU A 134 -4.28 11.82 -7.78
CA LEU A 134 -4.90 13.14 -7.68
C LEU A 134 -4.12 14.19 -8.49
N HIS A 135 -2.79 14.18 -8.41
CA HIS A 135 -1.92 15.01 -9.24
C HIS A 135 -2.13 14.76 -10.75
N ASP A 136 -2.35 13.51 -11.14
CA ASP A 136 -2.65 13.16 -12.52
C ASP A 136 -3.98 13.74 -13.01
N ASN A 137 -4.90 13.99 -12.10
CA ASN A 137 -6.18 14.68 -12.33
C ASN A 137 -6.12 16.20 -12.01
N ASN A 138 -4.92 16.78 -11.92
CA ASN A 138 -4.66 18.17 -11.54
C ASN A 138 -5.31 18.58 -10.20
N LYS A 139 -5.31 17.67 -9.22
CA LYS A 139 -5.82 17.90 -7.86
C LYS A 139 -4.68 17.77 -6.86
N SER A 140 -4.64 18.69 -5.89
CA SER A 140 -3.68 18.61 -4.79
C SER A 140 -3.90 17.37 -3.91
N GLY A 141 -2.82 16.80 -3.37
CA GLY A 141 -2.89 15.70 -2.41
C GLY A 141 -3.68 16.01 -1.14
N TRP A 142 -3.77 17.29 -0.76
CA TRP A 142 -4.59 17.74 0.36
C TRP A 142 -6.09 17.42 0.20
N PHE A 143 -6.51 17.15 -1.02
CA PHE A 143 -7.86 16.69 -1.32
C PHE A 143 -8.24 15.40 -0.58
N LEU A 144 -7.25 14.59 -0.18
CA LEU A 144 -7.48 13.41 0.66
C LEU A 144 -8.02 13.74 2.04
N LEU A 145 -7.72 14.92 2.60
CA LEU A 145 -8.22 15.29 3.94
C LEU A 145 -9.73 15.50 3.98
N TRP A 146 -10.37 15.81 2.85
CA TRP A 146 -11.83 15.90 2.78
C TRP A 146 -12.53 14.57 3.09
N THR A 147 -11.82 13.44 2.93
CA THR A 147 -12.36 12.12 3.31
C THR A 147 -12.52 11.97 4.83
N LEU A 148 -11.90 12.83 5.63
CA LEU A 148 -12.03 12.83 7.11
C LEU A 148 -13.23 13.63 7.59
N VAL A 149 -13.89 14.41 6.72
CA VAL A 149 -15.07 15.21 7.10
C VAL A 149 -16.27 14.27 7.26
N PRO A 150 -16.96 14.26 8.43
CA PRO A 150 -18.14 13.43 8.64
C PRO A 150 -19.19 13.65 7.54
N ILE A 151 -19.87 12.59 7.11
CA ILE A 151 -20.90 12.59 6.05
C ILE A 151 -20.33 12.91 4.66
N LEU A 152 -19.70 14.10 4.49
CA LEU A 152 -19.12 14.51 3.20
C LEU A 152 -17.93 13.65 2.81
N GLY A 153 -17.16 13.12 3.77
CA GLY A 153 -16.00 12.27 3.52
C GLY A 153 -16.32 11.01 2.71
N GLN A 154 -17.50 10.46 2.86
CA GLN A 154 -17.94 9.30 2.07
C GLN A 154 -18.11 9.69 0.59
N LEU A 155 -18.67 10.85 0.29
CA LEU A 155 -18.83 11.35 -1.07
C LEU A 155 -17.45 11.67 -1.70
N PHE A 156 -16.55 12.31 -0.95
CA PHE A 156 -15.18 12.54 -1.39
C PHE A 156 -14.40 11.25 -1.58
N GLY A 157 -14.57 10.28 -0.70
CA GLY A 157 -13.98 8.94 -0.82
C GLY A 157 -14.43 8.24 -2.09
N LEU A 158 -15.72 8.27 -2.41
CA LEU A 158 -16.28 7.73 -3.64
C LEU A 158 -15.74 8.47 -4.88
N TYR A 159 -15.70 9.80 -4.84
CA TYR A 159 -15.12 10.60 -5.91
C TYR A 159 -13.65 10.22 -6.17
N ILE A 160 -12.82 10.15 -5.11
CA ILE A 160 -11.40 9.77 -5.22
C ILE A 160 -11.26 8.33 -5.73
N PHE A 161 -12.13 7.43 -5.29
CA PHE A 161 -12.15 6.06 -5.78
C PHE A 161 -12.41 6.03 -7.30
N ILE A 162 -13.48 6.67 -7.77
CA ILE A 162 -13.83 6.69 -9.19
C ILE A 162 -12.70 7.33 -10.02
N THR A 163 -12.21 8.49 -9.62
CA THR A 163 -11.18 9.22 -10.37
C THR A 163 -9.86 8.46 -10.43
N ASN A 164 -9.43 7.88 -9.32
CA ASN A 164 -8.14 7.18 -9.28
C ASN A 164 -8.16 5.83 -10.00
N TRP A 165 -9.31 5.16 -10.02
CA TRP A 165 -9.40 3.82 -10.55
C TRP A 165 -9.82 3.76 -12.01
N PHE A 166 -10.77 4.61 -12.41
CA PHE A 166 -11.43 4.50 -13.70
C PHE A 166 -11.12 5.63 -14.67
N LEU A 167 -10.98 6.86 -14.17
CA LEU A 167 -10.80 8.00 -15.06
C LEU A 167 -9.37 8.11 -15.58
N ARG A 168 -9.24 8.63 -16.79
CA ARG A 168 -7.97 9.05 -17.36
C ARG A 168 -7.55 10.37 -16.70
N GLY A 169 -6.26 10.52 -16.41
CA GLY A 169 -5.70 11.79 -15.95
C GLY A 169 -5.73 12.89 -17.05
N THR A 170 -5.37 14.09 -16.66
CA THR A 170 -5.28 15.24 -17.55
C THR A 170 -4.30 14.99 -18.69
N ILE A 171 -4.72 15.38 -19.91
CA ILE A 171 -3.89 15.26 -21.12
C ILE A 171 -2.90 16.44 -21.16
N GLY A 172 -1.63 16.15 -21.43
CA GLY A 172 -0.57 17.16 -21.44
C GLY A 172 0.03 17.42 -20.07
N SER A 173 0.91 18.41 -19.97
CA SER A 173 1.50 18.86 -18.71
C SER A 173 0.47 19.55 -17.84
N ASN A 174 0.61 19.42 -16.51
CA ASN A 174 -0.20 20.13 -15.53
C ASN A 174 0.69 20.65 -14.39
N ASP A 175 0.08 21.21 -13.32
CA ASP A 175 0.80 21.81 -12.19
C ASP A 175 1.75 20.84 -11.47
N PHE A 176 1.59 19.53 -11.68
CA PHE A 176 2.37 18.47 -11.03
C PHE A 176 3.36 17.77 -11.96
N GLY A 177 3.50 18.24 -13.20
CA GLY A 177 4.52 17.78 -14.15
C GLY A 177 4.00 17.29 -15.51
N ASP A 178 4.89 16.66 -16.25
CA ASP A 178 4.65 16.18 -17.61
C ASP A 178 3.61 15.06 -17.67
N ASP A 179 3.01 14.88 -18.86
CA ASP A 179 2.07 13.80 -19.13
C ASP A 179 2.77 12.43 -19.03
N PRO A 180 2.42 11.60 -18.03
CA PRO A 180 3.07 10.29 -17.83
C PRO A 180 2.74 9.26 -18.92
N VAL A 181 1.81 9.59 -19.84
CA VAL A 181 1.48 8.73 -20.99
C VAL A 181 2.43 8.98 -22.14
N LYS A 182 2.85 10.23 -22.34
CA LYS A 182 3.74 10.63 -23.45
C LYS A 182 5.21 10.33 -23.15
N LYS A 183 5.62 10.46 -21.89
CA LYS A 183 7.01 10.29 -21.47
C LYS A 183 7.08 9.22 -20.37
N ASP A 184 7.72 8.10 -20.66
CA ASP A 184 7.96 7.09 -19.64
C ASP A 184 9.10 7.57 -18.72
N ILE A 185 8.70 8.25 -17.64
CA ILE A 185 9.62 8.83 -16.68
C ILE A 185 10.06 7.70 -15.74
N VAL A 186 11.37 7.45 -15.66
CA VAL A 186 11.98 6.62 -14.61
C VAL A 186 12.58 7.56 -13.57
N PRO A 187 11.79 8.00 -12.60
CA PRO A 187 12.26 8.95 -11.62
C PRO A 187 13.23 8.30 -10.63
N VAL A 188 14.11 9.11 -10.08
CA VAL A 188 15.01 8.70 -9.00
C VAL A 188 14.35 9.07 -7.68
N ILE A 189 14.02 8.05 -6.88
CA ILE A 189 13.58 8.27 -5.50
C ILE A 189 14.79 8.63 -4.63
N THR A 190 14.65 9.65 -3.81
CA THR A 190 15.64 10.05 -2.81
C THR A 190 15.18 9.64 -1.40
N ILE A 191 16.11 9.58 -0.45
CA ILE A 191 15.77 9.35 0.96
C ILE A 191 14.86 10.46 1.48
N LYS A 192 15.03 11.70 0.98
CA LYS A 192 14.17 12.84 1.33
C LYS A 192 12.72 12.61 0.92
N ASP A 193 12.48 12.00 -0.25
CA ASP A 193 11.11 11.70 -0.73
C ASP A 193 10.44 10.66 0.17
N ALA A 194 11.16 9.61 0.55
CA ALA A 194 10.67 8.61 1.47
C ALA A 194 10.41 9.21 2.87
N ALA A 195 11.30 10.06 3.37
CA ALA A 195 11.13 10.75 4.65
C ALA A 195 9.91 11.69 4.65
N ARG A 196 9.65 12.44 3.55
CA ARG A 196 8.46 13.28 3.41
C ARG A 196 7.18 12.44 3.43
N THR A 197 7.18 11.31 2.71
CA THR A 197 6.03 10.40 2.69
C THR A 197 5.75 9.82 4.07
N PHE A 198 6.80 9.41 4.79
CA PHE A 198 6.69 8.94 6.16
C PHE A 198 6.20 10.04 7.12
N GLY A 199 6.74 11.26 7.02
CA GLY A 199 6.30 12.40 7.81
C GLY A 199 4.81 12.71 7.59
N LEU A 200 4.35 12.69 6.34
CA LEU A 200 2.92 12.87 6.03
C LEU A 200 2.07 11.74 6.62
N LEU A 201 2.54 10.49 6.60
CA LEU A 201 1.83 9.37 7.23
C LEU A 201 1.65 9.59 8.73
N LEU A 202 2.67 10.09 9.42
CA LEU A 202 2.59 10.41 10.85
C LEU A 202 1.57 11.52 11.13
N ILE A 203 1.56 12.57 10.31
CA ILE A 203 0.60 13.68 10.43
C ILE A 203 -0.83 13.17 10.23
N VAL A 204 -1.08 12.42 9.16
CA VAL A 204 -2.40 11.85 8.87
C VAL A 204 -2.83 10.89 9.97
N GLY A 205 -1.91 10.05 10.47
CA GLY A 205 -2.19 9.16 11.60
C GLY A 205 -2.58 9.92 12.87
N ALA A 206 -1.89 11.00 13.19
CA ALA A 206 -2.22 11.86 14.33
C ALA A 206 -3.59 12.52 14.16
N LEU A 207 -3.92 13.04 12.97
CA LEU A 207 -5.24 13.61 12.68
C LEU A 207 -6.37 12.59 12.83
N ILE A 208 -6.16 11.35 12.37
CA ILE A 208 -7.13 10.27 12.53
C ILE A 208 -7.30 9.93 14.01
N ALA A 209 -6.21 9.84 14.78
CA ALA A 209 -6.27 9.57 16.21
C ALA A 209 -7.06 10.65 16.97
N VAL A 210 -6.81 11.91 16.67
CA VAL A 210 -7.56 13.05 17.23
C VAL A 210 -9.04 12.97 16.85
N TYR A 211 -9.34 12.67 15.58
CA TYR A 211 -10.73 12.52 15.13
C TYR A 211 -11.45 11.39 15.87
N VAL A 212 -10.84 10.20 15.97
CA VAL A 212 -11.40 9.05 16.70
C VAL A 212 -11.63 9.40 18.17
N PHE A 213 -10.66 10.07 18.81
CA PHE A 213 -10.78 10.51 20.21
C PHE A 213 -11.99 11.44 20.40
N PHE A 214 -12.19 12.43 19.52
CA PHE A 214 -13.36 13.31 19.61
C PHE A 214 -14.67 12.57 19.36
N VAL A 215 -14.72 11.66 18.39
CA VAL A 215 -15.93 10.86 18.12
C VAL A 215 -16.28 10.01 19.34
N THR A 216 -15.31 9.35 19.99
CA THR A 216 -15.54 8.52 21.18
C THR A 216 -15.92 9.33 22.43
N LEU A 217 -15.63 10.63 22.47
CA LEU A 217 -16.10 11.51 23.56
C LEU A 217 -17.56 11.96 23.41
N ILE A 218 -18.10 11.91 22.18
CA ILE A 218 -19.46 12.40 21.88
C ILE A 218 -20.47 11.23 21.87
N THR A 219 -19.98 10.00 21.68
CA THR A 219 -20.80 8.76 21.72
C THR A 219 -20.80 8.11 23.10
#